data_8092de87fe527ef9a22dd12141a5287d
#
_entry.id   8092de87fe527ef9a22dd12141a5287d
#
_cell.length_a   1.000
_cell.length_b   1.000
_cell.length_c   1.000
_cell.angle_alpha   90.00
_cell.angle_beta   90.00
_cell.angle_gamma   90.00
#
_symmetry.space_group_name_H-M   'P 1'
#
loop_
_entity.id
_entity.type
_entity.pdbx_description
1 polymer ?
#
loop_
_entity_poly.entity_id
_entity_poly.type
_entity_poly.pdbx_seq_one_letter_code
_entity_poly.pdbx_strand_id
1 'polypeptide(L)'
;MIQISEHIFATMHDDANDQPYVYLIHGSSWNLQIDTGNSPRNYHLFLQEIEQAGFAKPKLIGLTHWHWDHTFGMMEAEVPVMASAKTDAYLRKICRWQWTEEAMRERLRTGEEISFCDEKMHVEYADVTSIRVRHADIILPADTVFDLGDVTVRAIQADSPHTRDAMFWLVEEDETLIAGDGEYEDYYDNGGHYDPKRLSAYIRFLENLSFKRYARSHDEAWTTKENILKKLEQAMRQCERDK
;
A
#
# COMPACT_ATOMS: atom_id res chain seq x y z
N MET A 1 -10.40 13.92 6.09
CA MET A 1 -10.20 12.46 6.37
C MET A 1 -11.54 11.77 6.57
N ILE A 2 -11.63 10.48 6.23
CA ILE A 2 -12.75 9.58 6.57
C ILE A 2 -12.35 8.68 7.73
N GLN A 3 -13.31 8.34 8.58
CA GLN A 3 -13.10 7.37 9.67
C GLN A 3 -13.50 5.97 9.20
N ILE A 4 -12.57 5.02 9.30
CA ILE A 4 -12.77 3.60 8.91
C ILE A 4 -13.25 2.79 10.11
N SER A 5 -12.66 3.03 11.28
CA SER A 5 -12.97 2.37 12.56
C SER A 5 -12.64 3.30 13.72
N GLU A 6 -12.63 2.82 14.96
CA GLU A 6 -12.37 3.67 16.13
C GLU A 6 -11.00 4.36 16.06
N HIS A 7 -9.95 3.63 15.69
CA HIS A 7 -8.58 4.13 15.66
C HIS A 7 -8.04 4.40 14.24
N ILE A 8 -8.78 4.07 13.17
CA ILE A 8 -8.29 4.16 11.79
C ILE A 8 -9.00 5.27 11.03
N PHE A 9 -8.20 6.17 10.47
CA PHE A 9 -8.62 7.27 9.61
C PHE A 9 -7.86 7.23 8.30
N ALA A 10 -8.44 7.74 7.21
CA ALA A 10 -7.79 7.76 5.90
C ALA A 10 -8.05 9.06 5.15
N THR A 11 -7.12 9.47 4.29
CA THR A 11 -7.38 10.44 3.22
C THR A 11 -8.23 9.81 2.13
N MET A 12 -8.81 10.60 1.24
CA MET A 12 -9.56 10.05 0.10
C MET A 12 -8.61 9.59 -1.00
N HIS A 13 -8.99 8.51 -1.69
CA HIS A 13 -8.35 8.12 -2.93
C HIS A 13 -8.85 8.97 -4.11
N ASP A 14 -8.10 8.99 -5.22
CA ASP A 14 -8.50 9.64 -6.46
C ASP A 14 -7.98 8.82 -7.66
N ASP A 15 -8.91 8.21 -8.41
CA ASP A 15 -8.58 7.40 -9.59
C ASP A 15 -7.95 8.22 -10.73
N ALA A 16 -8.15 9.55 -10.74
CA ALA A 16 -7.62 10.38 -11.82
C ALA A 16 -6.10 10.30 -11.91
N ASN A 17 -5.42 10.23 -10.77
CA ASN A 17 -3.96 10.21 -10.64
C ASN A 17 -3.43 9.02 -9.84
N ASP A 18 -4.24 7.97 -9.66
CA ASP A 18 -3.88 6.76 -8.89
C ASP A 18 -3.46 7.08 -7.45
N GLN A 19 -4.16 8.04 -6.82
CA GLN A 19 -3.91 8.40 -5.43
C GLN A 19 -4.59 7.38 -4.51
N PRO A 20 -3.85 6.65 -3.65
CA PRO A 20 -4.45 5.68 -2.74
C PRO A 20 -5.02 6.34 -1.49
N TYR A 21 -5.82 5.59 -0.72
CA TYR A 21 -6.04 5.92 0.69
C TYR A 21 -4.72 5.82 1.45
N VAL A 22 -4.35 6.88 2.15
CA VAL A 22 -3.23 6.88 3.11
C VAL A 22 -3.82 6.86 4.52
N TYR A 23 -3.37 5.94 5.35
CA TYR A 23 -4.00 5.67 6.64
C TYR A 23 -3.24 6.29 7.80
N LEU A 24 -4.00 6.79 8.78
CA LEU A 24 -3.54 7.11 10.13
C LEU A 24 -4.14 6.09 11.09
N ILE A 25 -3.30 5.43 11.88
CA ILE A 25 -3.72 4.66 13.04
C ILE A 25 -3.42 5.54 14.27
N HIS A 26 -4.50 5.98 14.93
CA HIS A 26 -4.45 6.88 16.07
C HIS A 26 -4.44 6.08 17.37
N GLY A 27 -3.34 6.16 18.12
CA GLY A 27 -3.23 5.61 19.45
C GLY A 27 -3.09 6.69 20.52
N SER A 28 -3.42 6.36 21.77
CA SER A 28 -3.35 7.30 22.90
C SER A 28 -1.94 7.78 23.21
N SER A 29 -0.92 7.02 22.83
CA SER A 29 0.50 7.37 23.07
C SER A 29 1.17 7.99 21.85
N TRP A 30 0.85 7.51 20.65
CA TRP A 30 1.42 8.00 19.40
C TRP A 30 0.66 7.44 18.19
N ASN A 31 0.89 8.04 17.03
CA ASN A 31 0.23 7.70 15.77
C ASN A 31 1.18 7.00 14.81
N LEU A 32 0.66 6.01 14.08
CA LEU A 32 1.33 5.31 12.99
C LEU A 32 0.65 5.66 11.66
N GLN A 33 1.44 5.99 10.64
CA GLN A 33 0.96 6.15 9.27
C GLN A 33 1.21 4.89 8.46
N ILE A 34 0.27 4.51 7.58
CA ILE A 34 0.46 3.44 6.60
C ILE A 34 0.41 4.04 5.20
N ASP A 35 1.47 3.79 4.44
CA ASP A 35 1.83 4.33 3.14
C ASP A 35 2.05 5.85 3.12
N THR A 36 2.55 6.36 1.99
CA THR A 36 2.91 7.78 1.85
C THR A 36 2.20 8.46 0.69
N GLY A 37 1.47 7.69 -0.10
CA GLY A 37 0.84 8.17 -1.32
C GLY A 37 1.80 8.25 -2.51
N ASN A 38 1.24 8.70 -3.63
CA ASN A 38 1.86 8.69 -4.95
C ASN A 38 2.85 9.85 -5.21
N SER A 39 2.92 10.83 -4.31
CA SER A 39 3.74 12.03 -4.54
C SER A 39 3.98 12.83 -3.26
N PRO A 40 4.97 13.75 -3.26
CA PRO A 40 5.12 14.78 -2.25
C PRO A 40 3.83 15.56 -1.98
N ARG A 41 3.07 15.89 -3.02
CA ARG A 41 1.78 16.60 -2.90
C ARG A 41 0.78 15.76 -2.09
N ASN A 42 0.66 14.48 -2.37
CA ASN A 42 -0.26 13.59 -1.66
C ASN A 42 0.16 13.40 -0.19
N TYR A 43 1.45 13.24 0.09
CA TYR A 43 1.97 13.19 1.46
C TYR A 43 1.66 14.48 2.25
N HIS A 44 1.85 15.64 1.66
CA HIS A 44 1.51 16.91 2.32
C HIS A 44 0.01 17.08 2.53
N LEU A 45 -0.82 16.62 1.60
CA LEU A 45 -2.28 16.60 1.77
C LEU A 45 -2.67 15.75 2.99
N PHE A 46 -2.09 14.58 3.15
CA PHE A 46 -2.30 13.76 4.34
C PHE A 46 -1.93 14.51 5.63
N LEU A 47 -0.76 15.16 5.69
CA LEU A 47 -0.34 15.93 6.86
C LEU A 47 -1.28 17.10 7.17
N GLN A 48 -1.79 17.79 6.16
CA GLN A 48 -2.77 18.85 6.33
C GLN A 48 -4.11 18.32 6.88
N GLU A 49 -4.58 17.20 6.36
CA GLU A 49 -5.84 16.61 6.81
C GLU A 49 -5.79 16.11 8.26
N ILE A 50 -4.68 15.49 8.70
CA ILE A 50 -4.51 15.07 10.09
C ILE A 50 -4.43 16.27 11.03
N GLU A 51 -3.76 17.35 10.64
CA GLU A 51 -3.69 18.60 11.41
C GLU A 51 -5.08 19.25 11.56
N GLN A 52 -5.85 19.36 10.46
CA GLN A 52 -7.22 19.87 10.47
C GLN A 52 -8.17 19.02 11.33
N ALA A 53 -7.96 17.72 11.39
CA ALA A 53 -8.71 16.81 12.24
C ALA A 53 -8.26 16.84 13.72
N GLY A 54 -7.19 17.58 14.04
CA GLY A 54 -6.66 17.71 15.40
C GLY A 54 -5.77 16.56 15.86
N PHE A 55 -5.32 15.69 14.96
CA PHE A 55 -4.41 14.61 15.28
C PHE A 55 -2.95 15.08 15.33
N ALA A 56 -2.17 14.48 16.22
CA ALA A 56 -0.71 14.64 16.21
C ALA A 56 -0.10 13.95 14.98
N LYS A 57 1.03 14.49 14.48
CA LYS A 57 1.79 13.85 13.40
C LYS A 57 2.21 12.42 13.79
N PRO A 58 2.26 11.48 12.82
CA PRO A 58 2.76 10.13 13.07
C PRO A 58 4.24 10.16 13.49
N LYS A 59 4.67 9.17 14.28
CA LYS A 59 6.09 9.00 14.65
C LYS A 59 6.84 8.03 13.74
N LEU A 60 6.11 7.17 13.05
CA LEU A 60 6.64 6.17 12.13
C LEU A 60 5.68 6.02 10.95
N ILE A 61 6.21 5.58 9.81
CA ILE A 61 5.46 5.23 8.61
C ILE A 61 5.75 3.77 8.28
N GLY A 62 4.72 2.97 8.06
CA GLY A 62 4.84 1.61 7.54
C GLY A 62 4.38 1.55 6.08
N LEU A 63 5.12 0.85 5.22
CA LEU A 63 4.72 0.63 3.83
C LEU A 63 3.98 -0.70 3.70
N THR A 64 2.98 -0.73 2.81
CA THR A 64 2.29 -1.96 2.43
C THR A 64 3.08 -2.74 1.38
N HIS A 65 3.57 -2.08 0.34
CA HIS A 65 4.36 -2.66 -0.74
C HIS A 65 5.13 -1.58 -1.52
N TRP A 66 5.87 -1.97 -2.59
CA TRP A 66 6.83 -1.09 -3.25
C TRP A 66 6.26 -0.16 -4.32
N HIS A 67 5.01 -0.33 -4.78
CA HIS A 67 4.47 0.44 -5.91
C HIS A 67 4.51 1.95 -5.67
N TRP A 68 4.60 2.68 -6.77
CA TRP A 68 4.91 4.11 -6.80
C TRP A 68 3.87 4.95 -6.04
N ASP A 69 2.61 4.58 -6.17
CA ASP A 69 1.47 5.27 -5.58
C ASP A 69 1.42 5.13 -4.04
N HIS A 70 2.09 4.13 -3.47
CA HIS A 70 2.22 3.92 -2.03
C HIS A 70 3.49 4.56 -1.44
N THR A 71 4.52 4.80 -2.28
CA THR A 71 5.87 5.04 -1.78
C THR A 71 6.49 6.37 -2.20
N PHE A 72 6.05 7.01 -3.29
CA PHE A 72 6.76 8.19 -3.80
C PHE A 72 6.58 9.46 -2.95
N GLY A 73 5.56 9.51 -2.08
CA GLY A 73 5.44 10.55 -1.06
C GLY A 73 6.50 10.49 0.04
N MET A 74 7.18 9.34 0.23
CA MET A 74 8.13 9.14 1.32
C MET A 74 9.38 10.05 1.25
N MET A 75 9.66 10.68 0.10
CA MET A 75 10.75 11.65 -0.02
C MET A 75 10.63 12.82 0.95
N GLU A 76 9.40 13.24 1.25
CA GLU A 76 9.09 14.34 2.16
C GLU A 76 8.90 13.87 3.61
N ALA A 77 9.01 12.57 3.89
CA ALA A 77 8.78 12.05 5.23
C ALA A 77 9.90 12.47 6.19
N GLU A 78 9.50 13.20 7.23
CA GLU A 78 10.39 13.68 8.32
C GLU A 78 10.59 12.63 9.44
N VAL A 79 9.84 11.53 9.36
CA VAL A 79 9.90 10.42 10.34
C VAL A 79 10.39 9.14 9.66
N PRO A 80 10.95 8.17 10.41
CA PRO A 80 11.45 6.94 9.82
C PRO A 80 10.35 6.15 9.07
N VAL A 81 10.71 5.66 7.88
CA VAL A 81 9.87 4.81 7.03
C VAL A 81 10.33 3.35 7.16
N MET A 82 9.38 2.48 7.44
CA MET A 82 9.58 1.05 7.68
C MET A 82 9.02 0.24 6.49
N ALA A 83 9.75 -0.79 6.09
CA ALA A 83 9.31 -1.68 5.02
C ALA A 83 9.78 -3.12 5.26
N SER A 84 9.20 -4.07 4.50
CA SER A 84 9.77 -5.41 4.39
C SER A 84 11.14 -5.38 3.69
N ALA A 85 11.96 -6.39 3.90
CA ALA A 85 13.22 -6.51 3.17
C ALA A 85 13.00 -6.63 1.65
N LYS A 86 11.90 -7.22 1.22
CA LYS A 86 11.54 -7.34 -0.19
C LYS A 86 11.16 -5.98 -0.77
N THR A 87 10.30 -5.21 -0.08
CA THR A 87 9.92 -3.84 -0.47
C THR A 87 11.15 -2.95 -0.60
N ASP A 88 12.04 -2.97 0.40
CA ASP A 88 13.27 -2.19 0.38
C ASP A 88 14.19 -2.58 -0.81
N ALA A 89 14.25 -3.86 -1.16
CA ALA A 89 15.03 -4.30 -2.31
C ALA A 89 14.50 -3.74 -3.65
N TYR A 90 13.16 -3.68 -3.83
CA TYR A 90 12.53 -3.02 -4.97
C TYR A 90 12.81 -1.51 -4.96
N LEU A 91 12.62 -0.83 -3.84
CA LEU A 91 12.89 0.61 -3.71
C LEU A 91 14.34 0.94 -4.02
N ARG A 92 15.33 0.14 -3.56
CA ARG A 92 16.75 0.32 -3.91
C ARG A 92 17.03 0.16 -5.41
N LYS A 93 16.27 -0.68 -6.11
CA LYS A 93 16.33 -0.77 -7.58
C LYS A 93 15.83 0.52 -8.20
N ILE A 94 14.64 0.98 -7.79
CA ILE A 94 13.97 2.17 -8.34
C ILE A 94 14.72 3.46 -8.03
N CYS A 95 15.39 3.57 -6.88
CA CYS A 95 16.28 4.70 -6.55
C CYS A 95 17.36 4.97 -7.59
N ARG A 96 17.68 4.00 -8.43
CA ARG A 96 18.68 4.12 -9.50
C ARG A 96 18.09 4.51 -10.84
N TRP A 97 16.78 4.57 -10.96
CA TRP A 97 16.09 4.91 -12.19
C TRP A 97 16.29 6.40 -12.52
N GLN A 98 16.46 6.67 -13.80
CA GLN A 98 16.41 8.03 -14.31
C GLN A 98 14.95 8.35 -14.69
N TRP A 99 14.51 9.51 -14.27
CA TRP A 99 13.15 10.00 -14.48
C TRP A 99 13.14 11.02 -15.61
N THR A 100 13.56 10.60 -16.80
CA THR A 100 13.46 11.35 -18.04
C THR A 100 12.47 10.66 -18.95
N GLU A 101 11.84 11.40 -19.83
CA GLU A 101 10.90 10.87 -20.83
C GLU A 101 11.48 9.70 -21.65
N GLU A 102 12.80 9.77 -21.96
CA GLU A 102 13.50 8.71 -22.68
C GLU A 102 13.62 7.44 -21.84
N ALA A 103 14.03 7.58 -20.57
CA ALA A 103 14.19 6.45 -19.66
C ALA A 103 12.84 5.81 -19.31
N MET A 104 11.77 6.58 -19.16
CA MET A 104 10.42 6.08 -18.92
C MET A 104 9.89 5.30 -20.12
N ARG A 105 10.03 5.83 -21.35
CA ARG A 105 9.69 5.07 -22.58
C ARG A 105 10.48 3.78 -22.74
N GLU A 106 11.76 3.76 -22.33
CA GLU A 106 12.55 2.53 -22.38
C GLU A 106 12.05 1.48 -21.38
N ARG A 107 11.66 1.88 -20.15
CA ARG A 107 11.05 0.95 -19.19
C ARG A 107 9.73 0.37 -19.66
N LEU A 108 8.89 1.17 -20.32
CA LEU A 108 7.67 0.67 -20.98
C LEU A 108 8.02 -0.36 -22.08
N ARG A 109 9.02 -0.07 -22.92
CA ARG A 109 9.43 -0.95 -24.01
C ARG A 109 10.00 -2.29 -23.48
N THR A 110 10.67 -2.28 -22.35
CA THR A 110 11.27 -3.48 -21.74
C THR A 110 10.32 -4.23 -20.81
N GLY A 111 9.14 -3.67 -20.51
CA GLY A 111 8.20 -4.22 -19.54
C GLY A 111 8.65 -4.05 -18.08
N GLU A 112 9.59 -3.16 -17.83
CA GLU A 112 10.05 -2.80 -16.48
C GLU A 112 9.07 -1.83 -15.79
N GLU A 113 8.25 -1.14 -16.57
CA GLU A 113 7.12 -0.32 -16.14
C GLU A 113 5.88 -0.67 -16.98
N ILE A 114 4.70 -0.44 -16.43
CA ILE A 114 3.41 -0.66 -17.09
C ILE A 114 2.81 0.68 -17.55
N SER A 115 2.06 0.66 -18.66
CA SER A 115 1.47 1.88 -19.25
C SER A 115 0.56 2.61 -18.28
N PHE A 116 -0.22 1.89 -17.49
CA PHE A 116 -1.10 2.50 -16.49
C PHE A 116 -0.34 3.38 -15.50
N CYS A 117 0.71 2.85 -14.86
CA CYS A 117 1.51 3.61 -13.89
C CYS A 117 2.23 4.79 -14.55
N ASP A 118 2.81 4.59 -15.75
CA ASP A 118 3.46 5.65 -16.51
C ASP A 118 2.49 6.80 -16.82
N GLU A 119 1.28 6.50 -17.30
CA GLU A 119 0.25 7.49 -17.58
C GLU A 119 -0.17 8.24 -16.30
N LYS A 120 -0.37 7.53 -15.19
CA LYS A 120 -0.77 8.13 -13.91
C LYS A 120 0.33 9.00 -13.31
N MET A 121 1.59 8.59 -13.43
CA MET A 121 2.73 9.44 -13.04
C MET A 121 2.76 10.74 -13.85
N HIS A 122 2.46 10.72 -15.15
CA HIS A 122 2.39 11.94 -15.98
C HIS A 122 1.18 12.83 -15.63
N VAL A 123 0.11 12.28 -15.05
CA VAL A 123 -1.00 13.07 -14.51
C VAL A 123 -0.61 13.75 -13.19
N GLU A 124 0.06 13.01 -12.30
CA GLU A 124 0.43 13.51 -10.97
C GLU A 124 1.60 14.50 -11.00
N TYR A 125 2.61 14.25 -11.84
CA TYR A 125 3.82 15.06 -11.92
C TYR A 125 3.83 15.95 -13.15
N ALA A 126 3.75 17.27 -12.96
CA ALA A 126 3.87 18.24 -14.06
C ALA A 126 5.21 18.13 -14.81
N ASP A 127 6.24 17.64 -14.14
CA ASP A 127 7.56 17.35 -14.67
C ASP A 127 8.07 16.05 -14.03
N VAL A 128 8.08 14.96 -14.79
CA VAL A 128 8.54 13.66 -14.31
C VAL A 128 10.02 13.65 -13.91
N THR A 129 10.83 14.61 -14.39
CA THR A 129 12.22 14.74 -13.98
C THR A 129 12.37 15.18 -12.52
N SER A 130 11.29 15.65 -11.90
CA SER A 130 11.23 15.97 -10.47
C SER A 130 11.06 14.76 -9.56
N ILE A 131 10.67 13.61 -10.10
CA ILE A 131 10.47 12.38 -9.31
C ILE A 131 11.77 12.01 -8.59
N ARG A 132 11.66 11.75 -7.31
CA ARG A 132 12.73 11.24 -6.46
C ARG A 132 12.20 10.08 -5.64
N VAL A 133 12.98 9.04 -5.55
CA VAL A 133 12.64 7.84 -4.77
C VAL A 133 13.74 7.59 -3.76
N ARG A 134 13.36 7.22 -2.56
CA ARG A 134 14.29 6.74 -1.52
C ARG A 134 13.90 5.32 -1.11
N HIS A 135 14.76 4.66 -0.37
CA HIS A 135 14.48 3.37 0.23
C HIS A 135 14.12 3.52 1.71
N ALA A 136 13.68 2.44 2.37
CA ALA A 136 13.26 2.46 3.76
C ALA A 136 14.42 2.77 4.73
N ASP A 137 14.09 3.37 5.87
CA ASP A 137 15.04 3.63 6.97
C ASP A 137 15.19 2.41 7.86
N ILE A 138 14.10 1.66 8.04
CA ILE A 138 14.03 0.51 8.95
C ILE A 138 13.47 -0.70 8.18
N ILE A 139 14.20 -1.81 8.22
CA ILE A 139 13.71 -3.09 7.71
C ILE A 139 13.00 -3.83 8.84
N LEU A 140 11.70 -4.08 8.65
CA LEU A 140 10.91 -4.82 9.62
C LEU A 140 11.12 -6.33 9.47
N PRO A 141 11.35 -7.04 10.57
CA PRO A 141 11.13 -8.48 10.62
C PRO A 141 9.66 -8.81 10.35
N ALA A 142 9.38 -10.02 9.87
CA ALA A 142 8.00 -10.52 9.83
C ALA A 142 7.40 -10.54 11.25
N ASP A 143 6.09 -10.30 11.33
CA ASP A 143 5.31 -10.34 12.58
C ASP A 143 5.79 -9.34 13.67
N THR A 144 6.13 -8.13 13.27
CA THR A 144 6.46 -7.05 14.21
C THR A 144 5.18 -6.49 14.85
N VAL A 145 5.21 -6.25 16.16
CA VAL A 145 4.09 -5.69 16.92
C VAL A 145 4.43 -4.30 17.41
N PHE A 146 3.48 -3.38 17.28
CA PHE A 146 3.57 -2.01 17.78
C PHE A 146 2.46 -1.76 18.79
N ASP A 147 2.83 -1.24 19.95
CA ASP A 147 1.94 -0.76 21.00
C ASP A 147 1.82 0.78 20.86
N LEU A 148 0.64 1.28 20.49
CA LEU A 148 0.35 2.70 20.34
C LEU A 148 -0.32 3.28 21.62
N GLY A 149 -0.44 2.47 22.67
CA GLY A 149 -1.03 2.82 23.97
C GLY A 149 -2.34 2.08 24.23
N ASP A 150 -3.38 2.42 23.51
CA ASP A 150 -4.72 1.79 23.59
C ASP A 150 -5.04 0.92 22.39
N VAL A 151 -4.15 0.85 21.42
CA VAL A 151 -4.31 0.03 20.21
C VAL A 151 -3.00 -0.67 19.84
N THR A 152 -3.12 -1.93 19.45
CA THR A 152 -2.03 -2.82 19.04
C THR A 152 -2.06 -3.01 17.53
N VAL A 153 -0.93 -2.82 16.86
CA VAL A 153 -0.79 -2.99 15.42
C VAL A 153 0.22 -4.07 15.11
N ARG A 154 -0.17 -5.07 14.32
CA ARG A 154 0.76 -6.13 13.85
C ARG A 154 1.06 -5.94 12.38
N ALA A 155 2.35 -5.80 12.06
CA ALA A 155 2.86 -5.86 10.69
C ALA A 155 3.11 -7.33 10.31
N ILE A 156 2.37 -7.85 9.35
CA ILE A 156 2.40 -9.26 8.93
C ILE A 156 2.87 -9.35 7.49
N GLN A 157 4.01 -9.96 7.25
CA GLN A 157 4.52 -10.16 5.88
C GLN A 157 3.94 -11.42 5.26
N ALA A 158 3.30 -11.30 4.09
CA ALA A 158 2.83 -12.41 3.30
C ALA A 158 2.81 -12.05 1.81
N ASP A 159 2.99 -13.03 0.93
CA ASP A 159 2.80 -12.82 -0.51
C ASP A 159 1.30 -12.60 -0.78
N SER A 160 0.98 -11.61 -1.62
CA SER A 160 -0.38 -11.37 -2.12
C SER A 160 -0.50 -11.75 -3.60
N PRO A 161 -1.71 -11.86 -4.16
CA PRO A 161 -1.87 -11.96 -5.61
C PRO A 161 -1.22 -10.81 -6.37
N HIS A 162 -1.29 -9.60 -5.83
CA HIS A 162 -0.81 -8.38 -6.45
C HIS A 162 0.72 -8.27 -6.44
N THR A 163 1.36 -8.57 -5.31
CA THR A 163 2.81 -8.44 -5.16
C THR A 163 3.39 -9.44 -4.16
N ARG A 164 4.71 -9.70 -4.27
CA ARG A 164 5.41 -10.68 -3.40
C ARG A 164 6.03 -10.06 -2.15
N ASP A 165 5.97 -8.76 -2.00
CA ASP A 165 6.60 -8.01 -0.91
C ASP A 165 5.60 -7.46 0.10
N ALA A 166 4.32 -7.82 -0.03
CA ALA A 166 3.24 -7.23 0.74
C ALA A 166 3.44 -7.34 2.26
N MET A 167 3.15 -6.24 2.94
CA MET A 167 3.05 -6.10 4.38
C MET A 167 1.63 -5.70 4.73
N PHE A 168 0.97 -6.51 5.54
CA PHE A 168 -0.38 -6.28 6.03
C PHE A 168 -0.32 -5.71 7.44
N TRP A 169 -1.20 -4.74 7.74
CA TRP A 169 -1.21 -4.07 9.04
C TRP A 169 -2.53 -4.37 9.75
N LEU A 170 -2.48 -5.29 10.71
CA LEU A 170 -3.65 -5.68 11.51
C LEU A 170 -3.75 -4.78 12.74
N VAL A 171 -4.83 -4.02 12.84
CA VAL A 171 -5.21 -3.24 14.01
C VAL A 171 -6.11 -4.14 14.86
N GLU A 172 -5.58 -4.67 15.98
CA GLU A 172 -6.20 -5.79 16.71
C GLU A 172 -7.52 -5.38 17.36
N GLU A 173 -7.55 -4.27 18.07
CA GLU A 173 -8.74 -3.79 18.79
C GLU A 173 -9.89 -3.43 17.83
N ASP A 174 -9.55 -2.93 16.63
CA ASP A 174 -10.53 -2.60 15.59
C ASP A 174 -10.90 -3.80 14.71
N GLU A 175 -10.25 -4.94 14.90
CA GLU A 175 -10.40 -6.13 14.04
C GLU A 175 -10.32 -5.76 12.54
N THR A 176 -9.39 -4.86 12.20
CA THR A 176 -9.26 -4.30 10.84
C THR A 176 -7.87 -4.60 10.27
N LEU A 177 -7.86 -5.20 9.08
CA LEU A 177 -6.66 -5.47 8.30
C LEU A 177 -6.50 -4.40 7.22
N ILE A 178 -5.47 -3.56 7.30
CA ILE A 178 -5.07 -2.66 6.22
C ILE A 178 -4.19 -3.47 5.27
N ALA A 179 -4.68 -3.69 4.07
CA ALA A 179 -4.14 -4.69 3.15
C ALA A 179 -3.40 -4.09 1.93
N GLY A 180 -3.40 -2.75 1.81
CA GLY A 180 -2.91 -2.13 0.58
C GLY A 180 -3.70 -2.64 -0.63
N ASP A 181 -3.01 -3.11 -1.64
CA ASP A 181 -3.55 -3.64 -2.89
C ASP A 181 -3.61 -5.16 -2.92
N GLY A 182 -3.58 -5.79 -1.76
CA GLY A 182 -3.40 -7.23 -1.63
C GLY A 182 -4.37 -8.11 -2.43
N GLU A 183 -5.56 -7.59 -2.80
CA GLU A 183 -6.59 -8.33 -3.54
C GLU A 183 -6.54 -8.18 -5.05
N TYR A 184 -5.69 -7.30 -5.60
CA TYR A 184 -5.63 -7.08 -7.06
C TYR A 184 -4.75 -8.12 -7.78
N GLU A 185 -4.82 -8.11 -9.10
CA GLU A 185 -3.98 -8.87 -10.00
C GLU A 185 -2.53 -8.38 -10.00
N ASP A 186 -1.61 -9.21 -10.47
CA ASP A 186 -0.21 -8.86 -10.64
C ASP A 186 0.04 -8.33 -12.04
N TYR A 187 0.23 -7.03 -12.15
CA TYR A 187 0.45 -6.36 -13.43
C TYR A 187 1.91 -6.40 -13.88
N TYR A 188 2.86 -6.50 -12.97
CA TYR A 188 4.29 -6.49 -13.30
C TYR A 188 4.83 -7.88 -13.65
N ASP A 189 4.52 -8.88 -12.83
CA ASP A 189 5.08 -10.23 -13.00
C ASP A 189 4.13 -11.16 -13.77
N ASN A 190 2.82 -10.86 -13.85
CA ASN A 190 1.81 -11.75 -14.41
C ASN A 190 0.83 -11.07 -15.40
N GLY A 191 1.19 -9.90 -15.93
CA GLY A 191 0.47 -9.22 -17.02
C GLY A 191 -0.98 -8.88 -16.69
N GLY A 192 -1.30 -8.53 -15.45
CA GLY A 192 -2.66 -8.16 -15.02
C GLY A 192 -3.58 -9.37 -14.81
N HIS A 193 -3.03 -10.51 -14.44
CA HIS A 193 -3.79 -11.72 -14.13
C HIS A 193 -3.44 -12.26 -12.74
N TYR A 194 -4.36 -13.02 -12.14
CA TYR A 194 -4.05 -13.77 -10.93
C TYR A 194 -3.17 -15.00 -11.22
N ASP A 195 -2.13 -15.19 -10.42
CA ASP A 195 -1.49 -16.50 -10.28
C ASP A 195 -2.34 -17.38 -9.36
N PRO A 196 -2.91 -18.52 -9.84
CA PRO A 196 -3.83 -19.31 -9.02
C PRO A 196 -3.22 -19.88 -7.74
N LYS A 197 -1.90 -20.11 -7.72
CA LYS A 197 -1.22 -20.63 -6.52
C LYS A 197 -1.08 -19.53 -5.47
N ARG A 198 -0.69 -18.32 -5.89
CA ARG A 198 -0.60 -17.16 -4.99
C ARG A 198 -1.98 -16.78 -4.49
N LEU A 199 -2.98 -16.72 -5.36
CA LEU A 199 -4.37 -16.42 -4.99
C LEU A 199 -4.92 -17.43 -3.97
N SER A 200 -4.70 -18.75 -4.19
CA SER A 200 -5.11 -19.78 -3.24
C SER A 200 -4.38 -19.66 -1.88
N ALA A 201 -3.08 -19.30 -1.90
CA ALA A 201 -2.33 -19.09 -0.67
C ALA A 201 -2.82 -17.87 0.10
N TYR A 202 -3.17 -16.80 -0.62
CA TYR A 202 -3.69 -15.57 -0.03
C TYR A 202 -5.09 -15.77 0.57
N ILE A 203 -5.99 -16.48 -0.10
CA ILE A 203 -7.31 -16.84 0.46
C ILE A 203 -7.11 -17.56 1.80
N ARG A 204 -6.25 -18.60 1.85
CA ARG A 204 -5.96 -19.31 3.11
C ARG A 204 -5.34 -18.43 4.18
N PHE A 205 -4.47 -17.49 3.81
CA PHE A 205 -3.91 -16.52 4.74
C PHE A 205 -5.02 -15.68 5.38
N LEU A 206 -5.93 -15.13 4.58
CA LEU A 206 -7.05 -14.32 5.07
C LEU A 206 -8.04 -15.14 5.92
N GLU A 207 -8.35 -16.40 5.53
CA GLU A 207 -9.21 -17.30 6.30
C GLU A 207 -8.68 -17.52 7.72
N ASN A 208 -7.37 -17.74 7.86
CA ASN A 208 -6.72 -18.04 9.14
C ASN A 208 -6.43 -16.81 10.00
N LEU A 209 -6.51 -15.60 9.46
CA LEU A 209 -6.29 -14.38 10.20
C LEU A 209 -7.58 -13.87 10.84
N SER A 210 -7.53 -13.45 12.11
CA SER A 210 -8.69 -12.91 12.81
C SER A 210 -8.86 -11.43 12.50
N PHE A 211 -9.86 -11.07 11.69
CA PHE A 211 -10.27 -9.69 11.41
C PHE A 211 -11.71 -9.67 10.91
N LYS A 212 -12.36 -8.51 10.93
CA LYS A 212 -13.71 -8.28 10.41
C LYS A 212 -13.74 -7.35 9.19
N ARG A 213 -12.89 -6.31 9.20
CA ARG A 213 -12.78 -5.31 8.11
C ARG A 213 -11.48 -5.51 7.35
N TYR A 214 -11.59 -5.41 6.04
CA TYR A 214 -10.49 -5.42 5.09
C TYR A 214 -10.40 -4.02 4.47
N ALA A 215 -9.43 -3.22 4.88
CA ALA A 215 -9.20 -1.87 4.37
C ALA A 215 -8.28 -1.90 3.15
N ARG A 216 -8.65 -1.17 2.09
CA ARG A 216 -8.05 -1.17 0.75
C ARG A 216 -7.39 0.16 0.47
N SER A 217 -6.60 0.22 -0.60
CA SER A 217 -5.98 1.47 -1.03
C SER A 217 -6.74 2.20 -2.13
N HIS A 218 -7.58 1.50 -2.88
CA HIS A 218 -8.41 2.05 -3.94
C HIS A 218 -9.87 1.61 -3.82
N ASP A 219 -10.75 2.11 -4.69
CA ASP A 219 -12.20 1.84 -4.70
C ASP A 219 -12.89 2.27 -3.38
N GLU A 220 -13.67 1.38 -2.78
CA GLU A 220 -14.24 1.57 -1.46
C GLU A 220 -13.19 1.38 -0.37
N ALA A 221 -13.09 2.28 0.59
CA ALA A 221 -12.05 2.29 1.62
C ALA A 221 -11.94 0.98 2.42
N TRP A 222 -13.03 0.25 2.56
CA TRP A 222 -13.03 -1.05 3.24
C TRP A 222 -14.19 -1.94 2.83
N THR A 223 -14.05 -3.24 3.08
CA THR A 223 -15.11 -4.25 2.94
C THR A 223 -15.07 -5.23 4.10
N THR A 224 -16.06 -6.13 4.22
CA THR A 224 -16.03 -7.18 5.24
C THR A 224 -15.11 -8.33 4.82
N LYS A 225 -14.62 -9.10 5.82
CA LYS A 225 -13.86 -10.34 5.57
C LYS A 225 -14.64 -11.31 4.66
N GLU A 226 -15.94 -11.46 4.89
CA GLU A 226 -16.81 -12.32 4.07
C GLU A 226 -16.83 -11.88 2.61
N ASN A 227 -17.02 -10.58 2.35
CA ASN A 227 -17.10 -10.05 1.00
C ASN A 227 -15.77 -10.17 0.25
N ILE A 228 -14.62 -9.88 0.90
CA ILE A 228 -13.34 -10.02 0.23
C ILE A 228 -13.04 -11.48 -0.08
N LEU A 229 -13.28 -12.42 0.82
CA LEU A 229 -13.11 -13.84 0.55
C LEU A 229 -13.99 -14.30 -0.62
N LYS A 230 -15.25 -13.88 -0.67
CA LYS A 230 -16.17 -14.17 -1.78
C LYS A 230 -15.66 -13.64 -3.12
N LYS A 231 -15.12 -12.39 -3.15
CA LYS A 231 -14.49 -11.79 -4.34
C LYS A 231 -13.34 -12.67 -4.84
N LEU A 232 -12.40 -13.01 -3.94
CA LEU A 232 -11.21 -13.80 -4.28
C LEU A 232 -11.53 -15.24 -4.70
N GLU A 233 -12.52 -15.89 -4.06
CA GLU A 233 -13.00 -17.19 -4.48
C GLU A 233 -13.67 -17.18 -5.87
N GLN A 234 -14.37 -16.07 -6.21
CA GLN A 234 -14.92 -15.90 -7.56
C GLN A 234 -13.80 -15.77 -8.59
N ALA A 235 -12.76 -14.98 -8.29
CA ALA A 235 -11.57 -14.87 -9.12
C ALA A 235 -10.87 -16.23 -9.30
N MET A 236 -10.74 -17.03 -8.22
CA MET A 236 -10.18 -18.38 -8.30
C MET A 236 -10.97 -19.30 -9.24
N ARG A 237 -12.29 -19.29 -9.14
CA ARG A 237 -13.17 -20.07 -10.05
C ARG A 237 -13.04 -19.63 -11.51
N GLN A 238 -12.76 -18.36 -11.77
CA GLN A 238 -12.46 -17.87 -13.12
C GLN A 238 -11.14 -18.43 -13.63
N CYS A 239 -10.08 -18.33 -12.83
CA CYS A 239 -8.77 -18.90 -13.21
C CYS A 239 -8.79 -20.40 -13.54
N GLU A 240 -9.73 -21.15 -12.96
CA GLU A 240 -9.90 -22.59 -13.24
C GLU A 240 -10.65 -22.86 -14.55
N ARG A 241 -11.51 -21.94 -14.98
CA ARG A 241 -12.28 -22.05 -16.24
C ARG A 241 -11.46 -21.66 -17.48
N ASP A 242 -10.46 -20.81 -17.29
CA ASP A 242 -9.62 -20.28 -18.37
C ASP A 242 -8.43 -21.21 -18.71
N LYS A 243 -8.32 -22.36 -18.02
CA LYS A 243 -7.34 -23.43 -18.29
C LYS A 243 -7.90 -24.50 -19.23
#